data_25e35320ceab6634ec3f5a6a2e1bf03b
#
_entry.id   25e35320ceab6634ec3f5a6a2e1bf03b
#
_cell.length_a   1.000
_cell.length_b   1.000
_cell.length_c   1.000
_cell.angle_alpha   90.00
_cell.angle_beta   90.00
_cell.angle_gamma   90.00
#
_symmetry.space_group_name_H-M   'P 1'
#
loop_
_entity.id
_entity.type
_entity.pdbx_description
1 polymer ?
#
loop_
_entity_poly.entity_id
_entity_poly.type
_entity_poly.pdbx_seq_one_letter_code
_entity_poly.pdbx_strand_id
1 'polypeptide(L)'
;MLDYALLDALVAVVRHGSFDRAARALNVTPSAVSQRVKLLEERVGSVLVKRGQPCVATTSGALLCRHTERVQLLESELGGQLPAVPALADALGDEWPTLRVAVNDDSVGTWFIDAVAAFCNERRMLLDIVIDDQDHTAQRIRDGSVQGAVTTQAEPVQGCRSTRLGRMRYRAVCSPAFFSQHFAGGVNRDSLRRAPCVDFNPKDELQERFIRRVTRADVDPPRHWIPHVAGFVRACVTGMGWGMCPDRMTADLMQRGELVEMTPGRALDVDLYWQSWRLSIGWLDDFGAMLRKRAGEFLD
;
A
#
# COMPACT_ATOMS: atom_id res chain seq x y z
N MET A 1 -2.26 -5.92 -34.30
CA MET A 1 -3.21 -5.55 -33.25
C MET A 1 -3.12 -6.61 -32.15
N LEU A 2 -3.08 -6.22 -30.88
CA LEU A 2 -3.08 -7.16 -29.77
C LEU A 2 -4.45 -7.86 -29.67
N ASP A 3 -4.44 -9.14 -29.31
CA ASP A 3 -5.64 -9.96 -29.17
C ASP A 3 -5.97 -10.08 -27.68
N TYR A 4 -7.09 -9.50 -27.28
CA TYR A 4 -7.46 -9.41 -25.85
C TYR A 4 -7.74 -10.78 -25.24
N ALA A 5 -8.30 -11.75 -26.00
CA ALA A 5 -8.50 -13.09 -25.48
C ALA A 5 -7.18 -13.79 -25.09
N LEU A 6 -6.07 -13.44 -25.77
CA LEU A 6 -4.74 -13.94 -25.44
C LEU A 6 -4.15 -13.19 -24.24
N LEU A 7 -4.39 -11.88 -24.15
CA LEU A 7 -3.95 -11.04 -23.05
C LEU A 7 -4.67 -11.41 -21.74
N ASP A 8 -5.97 -11.66 -21.79
CA ASP A 8 -6.77 -12.08 -20.63
C ASP A 8 -6.28 -13.43 -20.08
N ALA A 9 -5.88 -14.35 -20.98
CA ALA A 9 -5.30 -15.63 -20.56
C ALA A 9 -3.96 -15.40 -19.82
N LEU A 10 -3.11 -14.49 -20.29
CA LEU A 10 -1.87 -14.15 -19.62
C LEU A 10 -2.13 -13.54 -18.24
N VAL A 11 -3.02 -12.53 -18.16
CA VAL A 11 -3.39 -11.85 -16.90
C VAL A 11 -3.95 -12.85 -15.90
N ALA A 12 -4.88 -13.72 -16.32
CA ALA A 12 -5.47 -14.74 -15.46
C ALA A 12 -4.42 -15.71 -14.89
N VAL A 13 -3.47 -16.18 -15.73
CA VAL A 13 -2.40 -17.09 -15.26
C VAL A 13 -1.51 -16.41 -14.23
N VAL A 14 -1.14 -15.17 -14.43
CA VAL A 14 -0.29 -14.40 -13.51
C VAL A 14 -1.05 -14.09 -12.20
N ARG A 15 -2.31 -13.62 -12.31
CA ARG A 15 -3.15 -13.27 -11.15
C ARG A 15 -3.42 -14.48 -10.25
N HIS A 16 -3.78 -15.62 -10.84
CA HIS A 16 -4.10 -16.83 -10.09
C HIS A 16 -2.88 -17.72 -9.80
N GLY A 17 -1.72 -17.41 -10.38
CA GLY A 17 -0.47 -18.15 -10.20
C GLY A 17 -0.50 -19.59 -10.73
N SER A 18 -1.51 -19.97 -11.56
CA SER A 18 -1.70 -21.33 -12.06
C SER A 18 -2.57 -21.34 -13.32
N PHE A 19 -2.20 -22.15 -14.31
CA PHE A 19 -2.98 -22.37 -15.53
C PHE A 19 -4.35 -23.00 -15.23
N ASP A 20 -4.43 -23.92 -14.26
CA ASP A 20 -5.69 -24.57 -13.90
C ASP A 20 -6.67 -23.61 -13.22
N ARG A 21 -6.15 -22.73 -12.34
CA ARG A 21 -6.98 -21.71 -11.68
C ARG A 21 -7.42 -20.64 -12.68
N ALA A 22 -6.54 -20.23 -13.57
CA ALA A 22 -6.87 -19.31 -14.66
C ALA A 22 -7.95 -19.87 -15.58
N ALA A 23 -7.88 -21.15 -15.92
CA ALA A 23 -8.86 -21.83 -16.76
C ALA A 23 -10.27 -21.83 -16.13
N ARG A 24 -10.35 -22.08 -14.82
CA ARG A 24 -11.62 -21.99 -14.07
C ARG A 24 -12.17 -20.56 -14.07
N ALA A 25 -11.32 -19.56 -13.82
CA ALA A 25 -11.72 -18.16 -13.79
C ALA A 25 -12.22 -17.66 -15.17
N LEU A 26 -11.66 -18.18 -16.25
CA LEU A 26 -12.04 -17.83 -17.64
C LEU A 26 -13.11 -18.75 -18.22
N ASN A 27 -13.61 -19.72 -17.47
CA ASN A 27 -14.59 -20.73 -17.94
C ASN A 27 -14.12 -21.46 -19.21
N VAL A 28 -12.84 -21.82 -19.27
CA VAL A 28 -12.23 -22.56 -20.40
C VAL A 28 -11.40 -23.74 -19.89
N THR A 29 -10.87 -24.56 -20.79
CA THR A 29 -9.98 -25.67 -20.41
C THR A 29 -8.55 -25.19 -20.12
N PRO A 30 -7.77 -25.86 -19.25
CA PRO A 30 -6.35 -25.54 -19.03
C PRO A 30 -5.50 -25.58 -20.31
N SER A 31 -5.82 -26.50 -21.25
CA SER A 31 -5.16 -26.58 -22.55
C SER A 31 -5.43 -25.32 -23.41
N ALA A 32 -6.66 -24.81 -23.40
CA ALA A 32 -7.01 -23.57 -24.11
C ALA A 32 -6.23 -22.38 -23.57
N VAL A 33 -6.12 -22.22 -22.22
CA VAL A 33 -5.31 -21.16 -21.60
C VAL A 33 -3.84 -21.31 -22.00
N SER A 34 -3.29 -22.54 -21.94
CA SER A 34 -1.89 -22.81 -22.32
C SER A 34 -1.64 -22.47 -23.79
N GLN A 35 -2.56 -22.82 -24.70
CA GLN A 35 -2.46 -22.48 -26.12
C GLN A 35 -2.54 -20.96 -26.35
N ARG A 36 -3.44 -20.25 -25.66
CA ARG A 36 -3.56 -18.79 -25.76
C ARG A 36 -2.27 -18.09 -25.31
N VAL A 37 -1.72 -18.47 -24.16
CA VAL A 37 -0.45 -17.91 -23.66
C VAL A 37 0.69 -18.22 -24.63
N LYS A 38 0.80 -19.47 -25.12
CA LYS A 38 1.83 -19.86 -26.11
C LYS A 38 1.72 -19.04 -27.40
N LEU A 39 0.52 -18.88 -27.94
CA LEU A 39 0.29 -18.08 -29.13
C LEU A 39 0.67 -16.62 -28.93
N LEU A 40 0.40 -16.05 -27.73
CA LEU A 40 0.83 -14.70 -27.39
C LEU A 40 2.35 -14.60 -27.32
N GLU A 41 3.03 -15.58 -26.70
CA GLU A 41 4.49 -15.65 -26.61
C GLU A 41 5.13 -15.73 -28.02
N GLU A 42 4.55 -16.53 -28.93
CA GLU A 42 4.98 -16.62 -30.32
C GLU A 42 4.82 -15.28 -31.06
N ARG A 43 3.69 -14.59 -30.90
CA ARG A 43 3.44 -13.27 -31.53
C ARG A 43 4.33 -12.16 -31.00
N VAL A 44 4.66 -12.20 -29.71
CA VAL A 44 5.53 -11.20 -29.04
C VAL A 44 7.01 -11.54 -29.24
N GLY A 45 7.34 -12.80 -29.55
CA GLY A 45 8.72 -13.28 -29.72
C GLY A 45 9.47 -13.44 -28.40
N SER A 46 8.77 -13.56 -27.25
CA SER A 46 9.40 -13.73 -25.94
C SER A 46 8.53 -14.53 -24.99
N VAL A 47 9.18 -15.23 -24.04
CA VAL A 47 8.49 -15.91 -22.94
C VAL A 47 7.86 -14.86 -22.01
N LEU A 48 6.57 -15.01 -21.72
CA LEU A 48 5.80 -14.06 -20.91
C LEU A 48 5.51 -14.57 -19.50
N VAL A 49 5.52 -15.89 -19.29
CA VAL A 49 5.24 -16.54 -18.01
C VAL A 49 6.40 -17.45 -17.62
N LYS A 50 6.95 -17.24 -16.42
CA LYS A 50 7.82 -18.21 -15.75
C LYS A 50 6.92 -19.26 -15.09
N ARG A 51 6.98 -20.50 -15.59
CA ARG A 51 6.21 -21.62 -15.04
C ARG A 51 6.80 -22.03 -13.69
N GLY A 52 5.96 -22.14 -12.66
CA GLY A 52 6.33 -22.50 -11.30
C GLY A 52 5.08 -22.54 -10.39
N GLN A 53 5.30 -22.67 -9.10
CA GLN A 53 4.25 -22.56 -8.08
C GLN A 53 4.63 -21.46 -7.08
N PRO A 54 4.11 -20.23 -7.28
CA PRO A 54 3.17 -19.80 -8.34
C PRO A 54 3.82 -19.51 -9.69
N CYS A 55 3.01 -19.53 -10.78
CA CYS A 55 3.40 -18.95 -12.07
C CYS A 55 3.53 -17.43 -11.91
N VAL A 56 4.62 -16.85 -12.44
CA VAL A 56 4.88 -15.41 -12.36
C VAL A 56 5.20 -14.82 -13.74
N ALA A 57 4.87 -13.55 -13.96
CA ALA A 57 5.20 -12.87 -15.22
C ALA A 57 6.71 -12.67 -15.38
N THR A 58 7.18 -12.73 -16.62
CA THR A 58 8.49 -12.17 -17.01
C THR A 58 8.38 -10.63 -17.07
N THR A 59 9.50 -9.94 -17.30
CA THR A 59 9.49 -8.49 -17.53
C THR A 59 8.54 -8.09 -18.68
N SER A 60 8.61 -8.80 -19.81
CA SER A 60 7.71 -8.59 -20.97
C SER A 60 6.27 -8.96 -20.64
N GLY A 61 6.05 -10.07 -19.90
CA GLY A 61 4.73 -10.48 -19.45
C GLY A 61 4.08 -9.44 -18.52
N ALA A 62 4.84 -8.90 -17.58
CA ALA A 62 4.36 -7.85 -16.67
C ALA A 62 3.98 -6.56 -17.43
N LEU A 63 4.71 -6.20 -18.51
CA LEU A 63 4.33 -5.06 -19.35
C LEU A 63 2.97 -5.27 -20.03
N LEU A 64 2.72 -6.47 -20.56
CA LEU A 64 1.45 -6.80 -21.20
C LEU A 64 0.30 -6.90 -20.20
N CYS A 65 0.52 -7.50 -19.03
CA CYS A 65 -0.49 -7.53 -17.96
C CYS A 65 -0.93 -6.11 -17.59
N ARG A 66 0.02 -5.19 -17.36
CA ARG A 66 -0.26 -3.79 -17.06
C ARG A 66 -1.03 -3.08 -18.19
N HIS A 67 -0.66 -3.35 -19.44
CA HIS A 67 -1.40 -2.79 -20.57
C HIS A 67 -2.86 -3.25 -20.55
N THR A 68 -3.08 -4.54 -20.38
CA THR A 68 -4.43 -5.14 -20.32
C THR A 68 -5.24 -4.57 -19.17
N GLU A 69 -4.68 -4.49 -17.98
CA GLU A 69 -5.33 -3.89 -16.81
C GLU A 69 -5.75 -2.44 -17.04
N ARG A 70 -4.88 -1.63 -17.70
CA ARG A 70 -5.21 -0.25 -18.08
C ARG A 70 -6.38 -0.17 -19.05
N VAL A 71 -6.42 -1.06 -20.03
CA VAL A 71 -7.51 -1.10 -21.01
C VAL A 71 -8.81 -1.51 -20.33
N GLN A 72 -8.79 -2.55 -19.49
CA GLN A 72 -9.96 -2.97 -18.72
C GLN A 72 -10.52 -1.86 -17.83
N LEU A 73 -9.67 -1.04 -17.22
CA LEU A 73 -10.10 0.14 -16.46
C LEU A 73 -10.80 1.18 -17.33
N LEU A 74 -10.26 1.46 -18.53
CA LEU A 74 -10.87 2.40 -19.48
C LEU A 74 -12.21 1.87 -20.03
N GLU A 75 -12.29 0.58 -20.31
CA GLU A 75 -13.52 -0.08 -20.76
C GLU A 75 -14.60 -0.08 -19.66
N SER A 76 -14.21 -0.33 -18.41
CA SER A 76 -15.11 -0.25 -17.25
C SER A 76 -15.67 1.18 -17.07
N GLU A 77 -14.85 2.21 -17.28
CA GLU A 77 -15.31 3.60 -17.23
C GLU A 77 -16.32 3.88 -18.35
N LEU A 78 -16.03 3.45 -19.57
CA LEU A 78 -16.92 3.61 -20.72
C LEU A 78 -18.27 2.90 -20.47
N GLY A 79 -18.25 1.70 -19.88
CA GLY A 79 -19.45 0.98 -19.49
C GLY A 79 -20.31 1.74 -18.49
N GLY A 80 -19.69 2.41 -17.52
CA GLY A 80 -20.41 3.27 -16.58
C GLY A 80 -21.02 4.53 -17.21
N GLN A 81 -20.43 5.04 -18.31
CA GLN A 81 -20.94 6.19 -19.05
C GLN A 81 -22.01 5.84 -20.10
N LEU A 82 -22.03 4.59 -20.57
CA LEU A 82 -22.92 4.08 -21.60
C LEU A 82 -23.80 2.92 -21.11
N PRO A 83 -24.60 3.08 -20.04
CA PRO A 83 -25.37 1.99 -19.45
C PRO A 83 -26.47 1.45 -20.38
N ALA A 84 -26.80 2.16 -21.44
CA ALA A 84 -27.83 1.79 -22.41
C ALA A 84 -27.33 0.87 -23.54
N VAL A 85 -26.05 0.46 -23.54
CA VAL A 85 -25.47 -0.44 -24.56
C VAL A 85 -25.38 -1.85 -24.00
N PRO A 86 -26.37 -2.76 -24.27
CA PRO A 86 -26.41 -4.10 -23.68
C PRO A 86 -25.14 -4.92 -23.95
N ALA A 87 -24.60 -4.81 -25.16
CA ALA A 87 -23.38 -5.53 -25.55
C ALA A 87 -22.14 -5.12 -24.71
N LEU A 88 -22.09 -3.90 -24.20
CA LEU A 88 -21.02 -3.42 -23.33
C LEU A 88 -21.24 -3.91 -21.89
N ALA A 89 -22.49 -3.90 -21.42
CA ALA A 89 -22.85 -4.45 -20.13
C ALA A 89 -22.59 -5.96 -20.05
N ASP A 90 -22.91 -6.71 -21.11
CA ASP A 90 -22.62 -8.14 -21.22
C ASP A 90 -21.11 -8.44 -21.31
N ALA A 91 -20.34 -7.60 -22.00
CA ALA A 91 -18.89 -7.75 -22.15
C ALA A 91 -18.12 -7.42 -20.87
N LEU A 92 -18.59 -6.45 -20.07
CA LEU A 92 -17.99 -6.06 -18.81
C LEU A 92 -18.45 -6.95 -17.64
N GLY A 93 -19.54 -7.69 -17.81
CA GLY A 93 -20.08 -8.58 -16.80
C GLY A 93 -20.55 -7.86 -15.54
N ASP A 94 -20.92 -8.63 -14.53
CA ASP A 94 -21.23 -8.12 -13.17
C ASP A 94 -19.96 -8.04 -12.29
N GLU A 95 -18.78 -7.99 -12.93
CA GLU A 95 -17.49 -7.96 -12.22
C GLU A 95 -17.24 -6.56 -11.64
N TRP A 96 -16.85 -6.55 -10.38
CA TRP A 96 -16.47 -5.34 -9.68
C TRP A 96 -15.06 -4.93 -10.15
N PRO A 97 -14.86 -3.69 -10.61
CA PRO A 97 -13.53 -3.22 -10.97
C PRO A 97 -12.62 -3.24 -9.74
N THR A 98 -11.38 -3.67 -9.93
CA THR A 98 -10.39 -3.74 -8.86
C THR A 98 -9.39 -2.59 -8.99
N LEU A 99 -9.31 -1.76 -7.95
CA LEU A 99 -8.28 -0.72 -7.81
C LEU A 99 -7.12 -1.29 -6.99
N ARG A 100 -5.96 -1.40 -7.62
CA ARG A 100 -4.74 -1.83 -6.94
C ARG A 100 -3.93 -0.62 -6.48
N VAL A 101 -3.65 -0.53 -5.18
CA VAL A 101 -2.98 0.61 -4.56
C VAL A 101 -1.84 0.16 -3.64
N ALA A 102 -0.76 0.92 -3.60
CA ALA A 102 0.27 0.75 -2.58
C ALA A 102 -0.01 1.70 -1.42
N VAL A 103 -0.03 1.18 -0.21
CA VAL A 103 -0.31 1.96 1.01
C VAL A 103 0.62 1.47 2.11
N ASN A 104 1.19 2.38 2.90
CA ASN A 104 1.98 1.98 4.06
C ASN A 104 1.08 1.41 5.17
N ASP A 105 1.62 0.48 5.96
CA ASP A 105 0.88 -0.27 6.98
C ASP A 105 0.23 0.65 8.03
N ASP A 106 0.91 1.73 8.42
CA ASP A 106 0.38 2.73 9.35
C ASP A 106 -0.89 3.40 8.82
N SER A 107 -0.94 3.75 7.55
CA SER A 107 -2.13 4.34 6.92
C SER A 107 -3.27 3.34 6.86
N VAL A 108 -3.00 2.09 6.52
CA VAL A 108 -4.02 1.02 6.49
C VAL A 108 -4.58 0.79 7.90
N GLY A 109 -3.72 0.76 8.91
CA GLY A 109 -4.09 0.52 10.30
C GLY A 109 -4.77 1.69 11.00
N THR A 110 -4.80 2.89 10.40
CA THR A 110 -5.28 4.09 11.11
C THR A 110 -6.42 4.82 10.43
N TRP A 111 -6.38 5.06 9.12
CA TRP A 111 -7.31 5.97 8.48
C TRP A 111 -7.76 5.56 7.08
N PHE A 112 -6.91 4.84 6.32
CA PHE A 112 -7.14 4.61 4.91
C PHE A 112 -8.41 3.80 4.65
N ILE A 113 -8.61 2.72 5.38
CA ILE A 113 -9.80 1.85 5.22
C ILE A 113 -11.08 2.64 5.50
N ASP A 114 -11.13 3.40 6.61
CA ASP A 114 -12.30 4.21 6.98
C ASP A 114 -12.58 5.31 5.93
N ALA A 115 -11.52 5.87 5.34
CA ALA A 115 -11.65 6.88 4.30
C ALA A 115 -12.28 6.34 3.02
N VAL A 116 -11.95 5.10 2.61
CA VAL A 116 -12.33 4.56 1.30
C VAL A 116 -13.57 3.65 1.30
N ALA A 117 -13.98 3.15 2.46
CA ALA A 117 -15.03 2.13 2.59
C ALA A 117 -16.36 2.53 1.92
N ALA A 118 -16.84 3.75 2.17
CA ALA A 118 -18.10 4.23 1.59
C ALA A 118 -18.00 4.30 0.05
N PHE A 119 -16.92 4.84 -0.48
CA PHE A 119 -16.70 4.96 -1.93
C PHE A 119 -16.67 3.59 -2.61
N CYS A 120 -15.95 2.64 -2.03
CA CYS A 120 -15.84 1.28 -2.57
C CYS A 120 -17.21 0.58 -2.61
N ASN A 121 -18.01 0.73 -1.56
CA ASN A 121 -19.36 0.15 -1.47
C ASN A 121 -20.32 0.79 -2.49
N GLU A 122 -20.34 2.11 -2.58
CA GLU A 122 -21.22 2.86 -3.51
C GLU A 122 -20.90 2.57 -4.98
N ARG A 123 -19.61 2.45 -5.31
CA ARG A 123 -19.13 2.21 -6.67
C ARG A 123 -18.97 0.72 -7.00
N ARG A 124 -19.29 -0.19 -6.06
CA ARG A 124 -19.08 -1.64 -6.21
C ARG A 124 -17.65 -1.97 -6.66
N MET A 125 -16.66 -1.31 -6.01
CA MET A 125 -15.25 -1.41 -6.35
C MET A 125 -14.51 -2.28 -5.35
N LEU A 126 -13.62 -3.14 -5.84
CA LEU A 126 -12.68 -3.91 -5.01
C LEU A 126 -11.36 -3.15 -4.85
N LEU A 127 -10.73 -3.34 -3.71
CA LEU A 127 -9.35 -2.86 -3.45
C LEU A 127 -8.41 -4.05 -3.36
N ASP A 128 -7.30 -3.95 -4.06
CA ASP A 128 -6.12 -4.82 -3.89
C ASP A 128 -5.00 -3.95 -3.29
N ILE A 129 -4.84 -4.03 -1.96
CA ILE A 129 -3.88 -3.21 -1.23
C ILE A 129 -2.55 -3.96 -1.15
N VAL A 130 -1.51 -3.33 -1.68
CA VAL A 130 -0.14 -3.78 -1.51
C VAL A 130 0.47 -2.97 -0.37
N ILE A 131 0.76 -3.65 0.75
CA ILE A 131 1.54 -3.04 1.81
C ILE A 131 2.97 -2.92 1.31
N ASP A 132 3.46 -1.70 1.23
CA ASP A 132 4.81 -1.46 0.75
C ASP A 132 5.54 -0.42 1.59
N ASP A 133 6.85 -0.58 1.59
CA ASP A 133 7.78 0.38 2.13
C ASP A 133 7.85 1.62 1.20
N GLN A 134 8.07 2.78 1.79
CA GLN A 134 8.01 4.09 1.11
C GLN A 134 8.90 4.17 -0.13
N ASP A 135 10.05 3.47 -0.14
CA ASP A 135 11.00 3.49 -1.25
C ASP A 135 10.54 2.67 -2.47
N HIS A 136 9.74 1.62 -2.27
CA HIS A 136 9.26 0.77 -3.36
C HIS A 136 7.97 1.29 -3.98
N THR A 137 7.23 2.12 -3.29
CA THR A 137 5.95 2.71 -3.74
C THR A 137 6.13 3.44 -5.08
N ALA A 138 7.16 4.28 -5.21
CA ALA A 138 7.46 5.00 -6.46
C ALA A 138 7.79 4.04 -7.61
N GLN A 139 8.51 2.94 -7.33
CA GLN A 139 8.83 1.94 -8.36
C GLN A 139 7.57 1.19 -8.80
N ARG A 140 6.66 0.84 -7.88
CA ARG A 140 5.41 0.16 -8.22
C ARG A 140 4.48 1.01 -9.08
N ILE A 141 4.45 2.32 -8.85
CA ILE A 141 3.72 3.24 -9.73
C ILE A 141 4.39 3.31 -11.10
N ARG A 142 5.74 3.43 -11.16
CA ARG A 142 6.49 3.50 -12.44
C ARG A 142 6.31 2.25 -13.28
N ASP A 143 6.41 1.09 -12.66
CA ASP A 143 6.27 -0.18 -13.37
C ASP A 143 4.80 -0.56 -13.58
N GLY A 144 3.86 0.25 -13.07
CA GLY A 144 2.43 0.08 -13.27
C GLY A 144 1.81 -1.09 -12.52
N SER A 145 2.50 -1.62 -11.52
CA SER A 145 1.95 -2.69 -10.68
C SER A 145 0.86 -2.20 -9.72
N VAL A 146 0.72 -0.87 -9.55
CA VAL A 146 -0.38 -0.20 -8.86
C VAL A 146 -0.85 1.02 -9.64
N GLN A 147 -2.13 1.37 -9.54
CA GLN A 147 -2.73 2.54 -10.18
C GLN A 147 -2.56 3.82 -9.35
N GLY A 148 -2.33 3.66 -8.05
CA GLY A 148 -2.10 4.78 -7.15
C GLY A 148 -1.39 4.34 -5.88
N ALA A 149 -0.92 5.32 -5.12
CA ALA A 149 -0.22 5.04 -3.88
C ALA A 149 -0.32 6.18 -2.86
N VAL A 150 -0.34 5.82 -1.58
CA VAL A 150 -0.09 6.73 -0.48
C VAL A 150 1.40 6.70 -0.17
N THR A 151 2.07 7.86 -0.24
CA THR A 151 3.53 7.99 -0.13
C THR A 151 3.91 9.24 0.64
N THR A 152 5.15 9.30 1.13
CA THR A 152 5.73 10.50 1.74
C THR A 152 6.45 11.39 0.72
N GLN A 153 6.60 10.95 -0.52
CA GLN A 153 7.25 11.72 -1.58
C GLN A 153 6.28 12.74 -2.19
N ALA A 154 6.60 14.03 -2.06
CA ALA A 154 5.81 15.12 -2.65
C ALA A 154 5.93 15.15 -4.18
N GLU A 155 7.14 14.87 -4.70
CA GLU A 155 7.41 14.90 -6.13
C GLU A 155 6.71 13.71 -6.83
N PRO A 156 5.90 13.98 -7.87
CA PRO A 156 5.22 12.90 -8.57
C PRO A 156 6.19 12.06 -9.40
N VAL A 157 5.96 10.77 -9.42
CA VAL A 157 6.57 9.87 -10.40
C VAL A 157 6.20 10.33 -11.80
N GLN A 158 7.12 10.17 -12.77
CA GLN A 158 6.87 10.56 -14.16
C GLN A 158 5.57 9.90 -14.70
N GLY A 159 4.69 10.72 -15.28
CA GLY A 159 3.38 10.27 -15.75
C GLY A 159 2.30 10.20 -14.67
N CYS A 160 2.62 10.60 -13.42
CA CYS A 160 1.68 10.67 -12.31
C CYS A 160 1.38 12.11 -11.91
N ARG A 161 0.35 12.27 -11.12
CA ARG A 161 0.07 13.49 -10.33
C ARG A 161 0.25 13.15 -8.86
N SER A 162 0.60 14.16 -8.07
CA SER A 162 0.72 14.07 -6.62
C SER A 162 -0.23 15.06 -5.98
N THR A 163 -0.95 14.63 -4.95
CA THR A 163 -1.89 15.45 -4.20
C THR A 163 -1.61 15.27 -2.72
N ARG A 164 -1.36 16.34 -1.98
CA ARG A 164 -1.15 16.29 -0.54
C ARG A 164 -2.43 15.84 0.16
N LEU A 165 -2.31 14.85 1.07
CA LEU A 165 -3.42 14.32 1.86
C LEU A 165 -3.50 14.98 3.24
N GLY A 166 -2.37 15.20 3.89
CA GLY A 166 -2.26 15.72 5.25
C GLY A 166 -0.97 15.26 5.92
N ARG A 167 -0.92 15.30 7.25
CA ARG A 167 0.20 14.86 8.06
C ARG A 167 -0.22 13.79 9.06
N MET A 168 0.53 12.70 9.09
CA MET A 168 0.41 11.68 10.14
C MET A 168 1.36 12.02 11.27
N ARG A 169 0.82 12.09 12.48
CA ARG A 169 1.59 12.38 13.69
C ARG A 169 2.04 11.11 14.36
N TYR A 170 3.31 11.06 14.75
CA TYR A 170 3.93 9.97 15.49
C TYR A 170 4.45 10.43 16.83
N ARG A 171 4.23 9.63 17.88
CA ARG A 171 4.75 9.84 19.22
C ARG A 171 5.72 8.74 19.61
N ALA A 172 6.80 9.09 20.29
CA ALA A 172 7.66 8.12 20.93
C ALA A 172 6.98 7.62 22.21
N VAL A 173 6.63 6.34 22.24
CA VAL A 173 5.87 5.72 23.34
C VAL A 173 6.51 4.43 23.82
N CYS A 174 6.26 4.09 25.08
CA CYS A 174 6.56 2.79 25.68
C CYS A 174 5.60 2.53 26.84
N SER A 175 5.63 1.32 27.42
CA SER A 175 4.86 1.04 28.63
C SER A 175 5.42 1.80 29.84
N PRO A 176 4.59 2.13 30.88
CA PRO A 176 5.06 2.79 32.10
C PRO A 176 6.19 2.05 32.81
N ALA A 177 6.09 0.71 32.86
CA ALA A 177 7.14 -0.14 33.46
C ALA A 177 8.47 -0.01 32.73
N PHE A 178 8.43 -0.06 31.38
CA PHE A 178 9.61 0.12 30.54
C PHE A 178 10.23 1.52 30.73
N PHE A 179 9.37 2.56 30.79
CA PHE A 179 9.82 3.92 31.05
C PHE A 179 10.56 4.04 32.38
N SER A 180 9.97 3.51 33.45
CA SER A 180 10.59 3.51 34.78
C SER A 180 11.91 2.76 34.84
N GLN A 181 12.01 1.65 34.10
CA GLN A 181 13.22 0.83 34.05
C GLN A 181 14.37 1.51 33.28
N HIS A 182 14.06 2.10 32.11
CA HIS A 182 15.11 2.54 31.17
C HIS A 182 15.30 4.05 31.16
N PHE A 183 14.30 4.85 31.56
CA PHE A 183 14.26 6.29 31.43
C PHE A 183 14.01 7.07 32.74
N ALA A 184 14.18 6.41 33.91
CA ALA A 184 14.04 7.08 35.20
C ALA A 184 14.97 8.31 35.37
N GLY A 185 16.16 8.28 34.76
CA GLY A 185 17.10 9.40 34.67
C GLY A 185 16.89 10.35 33.50
N GLY A 186 15.75 10.23 32.80
CA GLY A 186 15.39 11.02 31.62
C GLY A 186 15.76 10.36 30.30
N VAL A 187 15.11 10.87 29.24
CA VAL A 187 15.36 10.42 27.86
C VAL A 187 16.57 11.20 27.31
N ASN A 188 17.70 10.53 27.23
CA ASN A 188 18.97 11.11 26.81
C ASN A 188 19.80 10.10 26.00
N ARG A 189 21.01 10.51 25.56
CA ARG A 189 21.88 9.68 24.72
C ARG A 189 22.20 8.32 25.35
N ASP A 190 22.50 8.30 26.64
CA ASP A 190 22.94 7.07 27.32
C ASP A 190 21.76 6.12 27.61
N SER A 191 20.59 6.66 27.96
CA SER A 191 19.39 5.85 28.16
C SER A 191 18.91 5.25 26.84
N LEU A 192 18.87 6.05 25.75
CA LEU A 192 18.46 5.58 24.42
C LEU A 192 19.41 4.51 23.84
N ARG A 193 20.72 4.62 24.11
CA ARG A 193 21.69 3.61 23.67
C ARG A 193 21.45 2.24 24.29
N ARG A 194 20.90 2.19 25.52
CA ARG A 194 20.70 0.93 26.27
C ARG A 194 19.30 0.39 26.16
N ALA A 195 18.31 1.26 25.90
CA ALA A 195 16.92 0.87 25.86
C ALA A 195 16.56 0.27 24.49
N PRO A 196 16.06 -0.96 24.40
CA PRO A 196 15.61 -1.52 23.13
C PRO A 196 14.55 -0.64 22.47
N CYS A 197 14.64 -0.44 21.15
CA CYS A 197 13.58 0.16 20.36
C CYS A 197 12.91 -0.87 19.46
N VAL A 198 11.73 -0.52 19.00
CA VAL A 198 10.97 -1.26 18.01
C VAL A 198 11.02 -0.47 16.70
N ASP A 199 11.43 -1.12 15.63
CA ASP A 199 11.49 -0.59 14.28
C ASP A 199 10.64 -1.43 13.34
N PHE A 200 10.11 -0.82 12.30
CA PHE A 200 9.30 -1.52 11.31
C PHE A 200 10.20 -2.39 10.39
N ASN A 201 11.26 -1.81 9.87
CA ASN A 201 12.27 -2.48 9.04
C ASN A 201 13.58 -1.66 9.02
N PRO A 202 14.68 -2.18 8.44
CA PRO A 202 15.97 -1.49 8.41
C PRO A 202 16.01 -0.14 7.65
N LYS A 203 14.93 0.24 6.97
CA LYS A 203 14.83 1.51 6.24
C LYS A 203 13.93 2.53 6.95
N ASP A 204 13.26 2.11 8.03
CA ASP A 204 12.48 3.02 8.85
C ASP A 204 13.42 3.97 9.59
N GLU A 205 13.28 5.27 9.34
CA GLU A 205 14.11 6.32 9.94
C GLU A 205 13.42 7.11 11.06
N LEU A 206 12.20 6.72 11.47
CA LEU A 206 11.43 7.50 12.43
C LEU A 206 12.11 7.53 13.80
N GLN A 207 12.69 6.41 14.24
CA GLN A 207 13.39 6.30 15.51
C GLN A 207 14.67 7.11 15.51
N GLU A 208 15.44 7.06 14.41
CA GLU A 208 16.66 7.88 14.25
C GLU A 208 16.34 9.38 14.23
N ARG A 209 15.28 9.78 13.54
CA ARG A 209 14.83 11.18 13.50
C ARG A 209 14.44 11.67 14.90
N PHE A 210 13.72 10.83 15.68
CA PHE A 210 13.39 11.13 17.06
C PHE A 210 14.64 11.23 17.94
N ILE A 211 15.54 10.25 17.86
CA ILE A 211 16.81 10.25 18.61
C ILE A 211 17.61 11.53 18.33
N ARG A 212 17.81 11.89 17.06
CA ARG A 212 18.52 13.12 16.68
C ARG A 212 17.82 14.37 17.20
N ARG A 213 16.48 14.39 17.18
CA ARG A 213 15.69 15.52 17.70
C ARG A 213 15.83 15.72 19.21
N VAL A 214 16.00 14.64 19.97
CA VAL A 214 16.12 14.67 21.44
C VAL A 214 17.57 14.88 21.87
N THR A 215 18.53 14.17 21.27
CA THR A 215 19.91 14.10 21.71
C THR A 215 20.88 14.98 20.92
N ARG A 216 20.48 15.42 19.72
CA ARG A 216 21.35 16.08 18.72
C ARG A 216 22.55 15.22 18.31
N ALA A 217 22.45 13.91 18.44
CA ALA A 217 23.50 12.94 18.12
C ALA A 217 22.90 11.68 17.50
N ASP A 218 23.71 10.96 16.75
CA ASP A 218 23.36 9.63 16.30
C ASP A 218 23.61 8.63 17.43
N VAL A 219 22.60 7.82 17.72
CA VAL A 219 22.64 6.76 18.72
C VAL A 219 22.03 5.53 18.09
N ASP A 220 22.69 4.39 18.25
CA ASP A 220 22.20 3.10 17.76
C ASP A 220 21.77 2.25 18.95
N PRO A 221 20.43 2.17 19.22
CA PRO A 221 19.88 1.32 20.27
C PRO A 221 19.80 -0.15 19.83
N PRO A 222 19.67 -1.11 20.76
CA PRO A 222 19.22 -2.46 20.42
C PRO A 222 17.84 -2.43 19.75
N ARG A 223 17.60 -3.29 18.74
CA ARG A 223 16.40 -3.21 17.89
C ARG A 223 15.59 -4.48 17.83
N HIS A 224 14.29 -4.35 17.91
CA HIS A 224 13.31 -5.35 17.49
C HIS A 224 12.74 -4.96 16.13
N TRP A 225 12.75 -5.86 15.16
CA TRP A 225 12.18 -5.64 13.83
C TRP A 225 10.77 -6.25 13.76
N ILE A 226 9.74 -5.39 13.69
CA ILE A 226 8.33 -5.83 13.70
C ILE A 226 7.59 -5.13 12.55
N PRO A 227 7.56 -5.73 11.34
CA PRO A 227 6.98 -5.11 10.14
C PRO A 227 5.44 -5.24 10.09
N HIS A 228 4.77 -4.82 11.16
CA HIS A 228 3.32 -4.85 11.29
C HIS A 228 2.87 -3.85 12.36
N VAL A 229 2.10 -2.82 11.98
CA VAL A 229 1.80 -1.68 12.85
C VAL A 229 1.11 -2.06 14.17
N ALA A 230 0.12 -2.97 14.13
CA ALA A 230 -0.55 -3.41 15.35
C ALA A 230 0.37 -4.24 16.26
N GLY A 231 1.24 -5.07 15.68
CA GLY A 231 2.28 -5.81 16.40
C GLY A 231 3.32 -4.89 17.02
N PHE A 232 3.70 -3.84 16.30
CA PHE A 232 4.62 -2.80 16.75
C PHE A 232 4.08 -2.07 17.99
N VAL A 233 2.84 -1.57 17.93
CA VAL A 233 2.18 -0.93 19.09
C VAL A 233 2.06 -1.90 20.25
N ARG A 234 1.69 -3.17 19.98
CA ARG A 234 1.60 -4.20 21.03
C ARG A 234 2.94 -4.47 21.72
N ALA A 235 4.04 -4.47 20.97
CA ALA A 235 5.39 -4.63 21.55
C ALA A 235 5.71 -3.47 22.52
N CYS A 236 5.36 -2.24 22.17
CA CYS A 236 5.51 -1.09 23.08
C CYS A 236 4.66 -1.26 24.34
N VAL A 237 3.40 -1.69 24.22
CA VAL A 237 2.49 -1.94 25.37
C VAL A 237 3.03 -3.04 26.29
N THR A 238 3.55 -4.11 25.74
CA THR A 238 4.07 -5.25 26.51
C THR A 238 5.47 -5.02 27.10
N GLY A 239 6.08 -3.85 26.81
CA GLY A 239 7.39 -3.48 27.36
C GLY A 239 8.58 -4.16 26.68
N MET A 240 8.44 -4.60 25.41
CA MET A 240 9.58 -5.09 24.62
C MET A 240 10.54 -3.97 24.24
N GLY A 241 10.03 -2.75 24.05
CA GLY A 241 10.81 -1.60 23.62
C GLY A 241 9.98 -0.31 23.60
N TRP A 242 10.63 0.76 23.20
CA TRP A 242 9.99 2.01 22.82
C TRP A 242 9.93 2.14 21.29
N GLY A 243 8.98 2.91 20.76
CA GLY A 243 8.89 3.12 19.31
C GLY A 243 8.10 4.37 18.94
N MET A 244 8.26 4.78 17.69
CA MET A 244 7.48 5.86 17.09
C MET A 244 6.16 5.28 16.56
N CYS A 245 5.07 5.53 17.27
CA CYS A 245 3.75 5.00 16.92
C CYS A 245 2.83 6.11 16.40
N PRO A 246 1.92 5.79 15.45
CA PRO A 246 0.88 6.74 15.04
C PRO A 246 0.03 7.18 16.22
N ASP A 247 -0.21 8.50 16.34
CA ASP A 247 -0.97 9.09 17.44
C ASP A 247 -2.37 8.45 17.59
N ARG A 248 -3.04 8.21 16.47
CA ARG A 248 -4.38 7.59 16.44
C ARG A 248 -4.43 6.18 17.03
N MET A 249 -3.34 5.43 17.00
CA MET A 249 -3.28 4.08 17.60
C MET A 249 -2.91 4.11 19.08
N THR A 250 -2.35 5.21 19.55
CA THR A 250 -1.79 5.30 20.91
C THR A 250 -2.59 6.18 21.85
N ALA A 251 -3.45 7.07 21.35
CA ALA A 251 -4.20 8.03 22.15
C ALA A 251 -5.02 7.36 23.27
N ASP A 252 -5.84 6.35 22.92
CA ASP A 252 -6.66 5.61 23.90
C ASP A 252 -5.80 4.78 24.87
N LEU A 253 -4.69 4.21 24.39
CA LEU A 253 -3.76 3.45 25.22
C LEU A 253 -3.06 4.35 26.26
N MET A 254 -2.72 5.57 25.85
CA MET A 254 -2.18 6.57 26.78
C MET A 254 -3.21 7.03 27.78
N GLN A 255 -4.48 7.26 27.37
CA GLN A 255 -5.58 7.60 28.30
C GLN A 255 -5.82 6.51 29.35
N ARG A 256 -5.69 5.23 28.97
CA ARG A 256 -5.80 4.08 29.88
C ARG A 256 -4.54 3.82 30.70
N GLY A 257 -3.47 4.58 30.47
CA GLY A 257 -2.20 4.39 31.17
C GLY A 257 -1.42 3.15 30.75
N GLU A 258 -1.75 2.53 29.62
CA GLU A 258 -1.03 1.39 29.06
C GLU A 258 0.25 1.81 28.35
N LEU A 259 0.27 3.04 27.80
CA LEU A 259 1.44 3.68 27.21
C LEU A 259 1.70 5.05 27.85
N VAL A 260 2.96 5.47 27.82
CA VAL A 260 3.38 6.83 28.15
C VAL A 260 4.17 7.44 27.00
N GLU A 261 3.95 8.73 26.75
CA GLU A 261 4.78 9.49 25.80
C GLU A 261 6.15 9.78 26.44
N MET A 262 7.22 9.33 25.79
CA MET A 262 8.58 9.44 26.35
C MET A 262 9.04 10.89 26.51
N THR A 263 8.67 11.76 25.58
CA THR A 263 9.03 13.19 25.60
C THR A 263 7.85 14.02 25.12
N PRO A 264 6.96 14.46 26.01
CA PRO A 264 5.77 15.25 25.65
C PRO A 264 6.12 16.46 24.78
N GLY A 265 5.35 16.68 23.71
CA GLY A 265 5.55 17.78 22.77
C GLY A 265 6.68 17.57 21.75
N ARG A 266 7.27 16.40 21.66
CA ARG A 266 8.33 16.05 20.67
C ARG A 266 7.85 15.09 19.57
N ALA A 267 6.56 15.12 19.25
CA ALA A 267 5.99 14.35 18.16
C ALA A 267 6.69 14.63 16.81
N LEU A 268 6.70 13.66 15.92
CA LEU A 268 7.13 13.81 14.53
C LEU A 268 5.91 13.80 13.62
N ASP A 269 5.87 14.74 12.70
CA ASP A 269 4.84 14.79 11.67
C ASP A 269 5.44 14.31 10.33
N VAL A 270 4.71 13.46 9.62
CA VAL A 270 5.09 12.91 8.31
C VAL A 270 4.02 13.31 7.30
N ASP A 271 4.40 14.08 6.30
CA ASP A 271 3.49 14.47 5.21
C ASP A 271 3.16 13.26 4.34
N LEU A 272 1.88 13.10 4.00
CA LEU A 272 1.38 12.05 3.13
C LEU A 272 0.79 12.64 1.85
N TYR A 273 1.03 11.95 0.75
CA TYR A 273 0.60 12.32 -0.59
C TYR A 273 -0.08 11.13 -1.26
N TRP A 274 -1.13 11.42 -2.03
CA TRP A 274 -1.70 10.49 -3.00
C TRP A 274 -1.03 10.70 -4.34
N GLN A 275 -0.41 9.68 -4.87
CA GLN A 275 0.08 9.67 -6.25
C GLN A 275 -0.73 8.71 -7.10
N SER A 276 -1.17 9.13 -8.28
CA SER A 276 -1.92 8.31 -9.22
C SER A 276 -1.54 8.65 -10.65
N TRP A 277 -1.80 7.74 -11.58
CA TRP A 277 -1.58 7.97 -13.00
C TRP A 277 -2.36 9.19 -13.51
N ARG A 278 -1.79 9.92 -14.47
CA ARG A 278 -2.46 11.00 -15.21
C ARG A 278 -3.36 10.47 -16.33
N LEU A 279 -3.89 9.27 -16.19
CA LEU A 279 -4.92 8.77 -17.11
C LEU A 279 -6.22 9.51 -16.77
N SER A 280 -6.93 9.94 -17.81
CA SER A 280 -8.27 10.56 -17.65
C SER A 280 -9.30 9.44 -17.39
N ILE A 281 -9.20 8.80 -16.24
CA ILE A 281 -10.17 7.81 -15.75
C ILE A 281 -10.97 8.52 -14.66
N GLY A 282 -12.22 8.86 -14.95
CA GLY A 282 -13.06 9.71 -14.10
C GLY A 282 -13.20 9.16 -12.68
N TRP A 283 -13.43 7.84 -12.53
CA TRP A 283 -13.56 7.26 -11.19
C TRP A 283 -12.24 7.24 -10.38
N LEU A 284 -11.06 7.18 -11.04
CA LEU A 284 -9.77 7.29 -10.36
C LEU A 284 -9.54 8.72 -9.85
N ASP A 285 -10.01 9.70 -10.61
CA ASP A 285 -9.99 11.12 -10.24
C ASP A 285 -10.97 11.38 -9.08
N ASP A 286 -12.18 10.81 -9.16
CA ASP A 286 -13.18 10.84 -8.08
C ASP A 286 -12.62 10.19 -6.80
N PHE A 287 -11.96 9.02 -6.92
CA PHE A 287 -11.31 8.35 -5.80
C PHE A 287 -10.24 9.23 -5.16
N GLY A 288 -9.36 9.84 -5.96
CA GLY A 288 -8.32 10.74 -5.44
C GLY A 288 -8.90 12.00 -4.77
N ALA A 289 -9.96 12.59 -5.33
CA ALA A 289 -10.65 13.74 -4.75
C ALA A 289 -11.34 13.36 -3.43
N MET A 290 -12.05 12.23 -3.39
CA MET A 290 -12.68 11.68 -2.19
C MET A 290 -11.62 11.37 -1.14
N LEU A 291 -10.54 10.68 -1.51
CA LEU A 291 -9.46 10.32 -0.57
C LEU A 291 -8.84 11.57 0.07
N ARG A 292 -8.57 12.62 -0.72
CA ARG A 292 -8.08 13.90 -0.20
C ARG A 292 -9.05 14.53 0.81
N LYS A 293 -10.35 14.54 0.47
CA LYS A 293 -11.40 15.11 1.35
C LYS A 293 -11.46 14.33 2.67
N ARG A 294 -11.55 13.00 2.57
CA ARG A 294 -11.70 12.13 3.75
C ARG A 294 -10.42 12.08 4.59
N ALA A 295 -9.25 12.08 3.96
CA ALA A 295 -7.97 12.12 4.68
C ALA A 295 -7.90 13.33 5.64
N GLY A 296 -8.44 14.49 5.26
CA GLY A 296 -8.51 15.68 6.13
C GLY A 296 -9.37 15.52 7.41
N GLU A 297 -10.16 14.44 7.53
CA GLU A 297 -10.89 14.09 8.77
C GLU A 297 -10.01 13.29 9.75
N PHE A 298 -8.90 12.77 9.29
CA PHE A 298 -8.03 11.86 10.01
C PHE A 298 -6.59 12.38 10.19
N LEU A 299 -6.13 13.19 9.26
CA LEU A 299 -4.77 13.75 9.19
C LEU A 299 -4.79 15.25 9.49
N ASP A 300 -3.67 15.76 10.03
CA ASP A 300 -3.49 17.21 10.31
C ASP A 300 -3.13 18.01 9.04
#